data_56a23b24648de78e27b12359d05b3198
#
_entry.id   56a23b24648de78e27b12359d05b3198
#
_cell.length_a   1.000
_cell.length_b   1.000
_cell.length_c   1.000
_cell.angle_alpha   90.00
_cell.angle_beta   90.00
_cell.angle_gamma   90.00
#
_symmetry.space_group_name_H-M   'P 1'
#
loop_
_entity.id
_entity.type
_entity.pdbx_description
1 polymer ?
#
loop_
_entity_poly.entity_id
_entity_poly.type
_entity_poly.pdbx_seq_one_letter_code
_entity_poly.pdbx_strand_id
1 'polypeptide(L)'
;ARAARQTLTAHGYIRVTDVAEESMFVREFEHTSQVVVIFVYTDDFEIAGPRQEAIMVHRHIAFLFGAGQEESYVLTDFVGIQRSLVQRYEDGLTHLFVHQAKYAKFTVEAYETRFTGGRPLAVISTPCDPSEAKYPSEPSERVPHIGASEAASWVGKLYWLAQGTRPDLAIACQKVARRL
;
A
#
# COMPACT_ATOMS: atom_id res chain seq x y z
N ALA A 1 3.54 -14.76 7.99
CA ALA A 1 4.06 -13.72 8.90
C ALA A 1 4.77 -14.29 10.14
N ARG A 2 4.13 -15.12 11.00
CA ARG A 2 4.76 -15.63 12.25
C ARG A 2 6.03 -16.44 12.02
N ALA A 3 6.02 -17.36 11.04
CA ALA A 3 7.20 -18.15 10.68
C ALA A 3 8.36 -17.27 10.19
N ALA A 4 8.08 -16.30 9.32
CA ALA A 4 9.09 -15.37 8.82
C ALA A 4 9.76 -14.58 9.97
N ARG A 5 8.98 -14.10 10.93
CA ARG A 5 9.49 -13.39 12.12
C ARG A 5 10.43 -14.25 12.94
N GLN A 6 10.04 -15.52 13.22
CA GLN A 6 10.88 -16.44 13.97
C GLN A 6 12.21 -16.74 13.25
N THR A 7 12.15 -16.95 11.94
CA THR A 7 13.35 -17.20 11.11
C THR A 7 14.28 -15.99 11.13
N LEU A 8 13.78 -14.77 10.91
CA LEU A 8 14.63 -13.58 10.94
C LEU A 8 15.32 -13.40 12.29
N THR A 9 14.57 -13.51 13.40
CA THR A 9 15.16 -13.38 14.75
C THR A 9 16.23 -14.44 15.01
N ALA A 10 16.00 -15.69 14.59
CA ALA A 10 17.00 -16.77 14.74
C ALA A 10 18.28 -16.51 13.92
N HIS A 11 18.25 -15.66 12.90
CA HIS A 11 19.38 -15.31 12.04
C HIS A 11 19.97 -13.92 12.31
N GLY A 12 19.74 -13.40 13.52
CA GLY A 12 20.40 -12.17 14.02
C GLY A 12 19.78 -10.86 13.52
N TYR A 13 18.53 -10.91 13.02
CA TYR A 13 17.76 -9.70 12.78
C TYR A 13 17.05 -9.26 14.05
N ILE A 14 17.25 -8.01 14.44
CA ILE A 14 16.69 -7.45 15.66
C ILE A 14 15.29 -6.90 15.34
N ARG A 15 14.26 -7.38 16.02
CA ARG A 15 12.93 -6.84 15.90
C ARG A 15 12.83 -5.48 16.59
N VAL A 16 12.25 -4.50 15.92
CA VAL A 16 11.98 -3.19 16.53
C VAL A 16 10.70 -3.30 17.37
N THR A 17 10.85 -3.16 18.69
CA THR A 17 9.75 -3.38 19.65
C THR A 17 9.03 -2.10 20.06
N ASP A 18 9.63 -0.93 19.85
CA ASP A 18 9.11 0.37 20.29
C ASP A 18 8.14 1.03 19.30
N VAL A 19 7.89 0.38 18.17
CA VAL A 19 6.87 0.77 17.21
C VAL A 19 5.70 -0.19 17.27
N ALA A 20 4.48 0.31 17.11
CA ALA A 20 3.27 -0.50 17.06
C ALA A 20 3.29 -1.56 15.93
N GLU A 21 4.21 -1.43 14.97
CA GLU A 21 4.35 -2.32 13.82
C GLU A 21 5.28 -3.49 14.13
N GLU A 22 4.69 -4.65 14.38
CA GLU A 22 5.42 -5.91 14.65
C GLU A 22 6.20 -6.47 13.46
N SER A 23 6.17 -5.80 12.32
CA SER A 23 6.69 -6.26 11.03
C SER A 23 8.04 -5.63 10.68
N MET A 24 8.62 -4.81 11.55
CA MET A 24 9.88 -4.13 11.29
C MET A 24 11.05 -4.83 12.00
N PHE A 25 12.12 -5.06 11.23
CA PHE A 25 13.37 -5.63 11.70
C PHE A 25 14.53 -4.75 11.27
N VAL A 26 15.63 -4.81 12.03
CA VAL A 26 16.88 -4.15 11.68
C VAL A 26 18.04 -5.13 11.70
N ARG A 27 19.03 -4.87 10.88
CA ARG A 27 20.32 -5.52 10.93
C ARG A 27 21.43 -4.48 10.96
N GLU A 28 22.25 -4.54 11.99
CA GLU A 28 23.44 -3.71 12.14
C GLU A 28 24.66 -4.40 11.55
N PHE A 29 25.52 -3.61 10.92
CA PHE A 29 26.78 -4.05 10.35
C PHE A 29 27.93 -3.38 11.11
N GLU A 30 28.53 -4.09 12.06
CA GLU A 30 29.55 -3.56 12.97
C GLU A 30 30.72 -2.91 12.23
N HIS A 31 31.15 -3.47 11.11
CA HIS A 31 32.30 -2.99 10.34
C HIS A 31 32.06 -1.68 9.59
N THR A 32 30.80 -1.31 9.31
CA THR A 32 30.43 -0.06 8.64
C THR A 32 29.64 0.88 9.53
N SER A 33 29.22 0.45 10.72
CA SER A 33 28.28 1.14 11.62
C SER A 33 26.98 1.52 10.89
N GLN A 34 26.60 0.75 9.87
CA GLN A 34 25.40 1.01 9.08
C GLN A 34 24.27 0.07 9.49
N VAL A 35 23.05 0.54 9.26
CA VAL A 35 21.82 -0.18 9.61
C VAL A 35 21.00 -0.40 8.36
N VAL A 36 20.48 -1.62 8.19
CA VAL A 36 19.49 -1.96 7.19
C VAL A 36 18.17 -2.24 7.88
N VAL A 37 17.11 -1.61 7.43
CA VAL A 37 15.74 -1.79 7.91
C VAL A 37 14.99 -2.73 6.97
N ILE A 38 14.22 -3.64 7.54
CA ILE A 38 13.44 -4.63 6.81
C ILE A 38 12.01 -4.55 7.27
N PHE A 39 11.09 -4.34 6.34
CA PHE A 39 9.65 -4.46 6.57
C PHE A 39 9.15 -5.79 6.02
N VAL A 40 8.36 -6.50 6.80
CA VAL A 40 7.78 -7.80 6.45
C VAL A 40 6.26 -7.65 6.39
N TYR A 41 5.68 -7.83 5.23
CA TYR A 41 4.23 -7.84 5.06
C TYR A 41 3.81 -9.15 4.41
N THR A 42 3.23 -10.04 5.22
CA THR A 42 2.86 -11.40 4.84
C THR A 42 4.05 -12.18 4.29
N ASP A 43 4.25 -12.20 2.99
CA ASP A 43 5.30 -12.86 2.19
C ASP A 43 6.19 -11.86 1.43
N ASP A 44 5.84 -10.56 1.47
CA ASP A 44 6.63 -9.50 0.86
C ASP A 44 7.66 -8.93 1.85
N PHE A 45 8.83 -8.57 1.32
CA PHE A 45 9.91 -7.92 2.08
C PHE A 45 10.29 -6.61 1.40
N GLU A 46 10.30 -5.53 2.17
CA GLU A 46 10.91 -4.26 1.77
C GLU A 46 12.19 -4.07 2.55
N ILE A 47 13.29 -3.77 1.85
CA ILE A 47 14.62 -3.60 2.45
C ILE A 47 15.10 -2.20 2.14
N ALA A 48 15.41 -1.43 3.17
CA ALA A 48 15.89 -0.06 3.07
C ALA A 48 17.21 0.10 3.82
N GLY A 49 18.20 0.67 3.16
CA GLY A 49 19.52 0.93 3.75
C GLY A 49 20.58 1.26 2.69
N PRO A 50 21.83 1.37 3.10
CA PRO A 50 22.93 1.56 2.18
C PRO A 50 23.00 0.39 1.19
N ARG A 51 23.31 0.71 -0.06
CA ARG A 51 23.13 -0.22 -1.19
C ARG A 51 23.83 -1.57 -1.01
N GLN A 52 25.07 -1.58 -0.54
CA GLN A 52 25.84 -2.82 -0.42
C GLN A 52 25.27 -3.74 0.66
N GLU A 53 24.98 -3.18 1.82
CA GLU A 53 24.39 -3.88 2.96
C GLU A 53 22.96 -4.36 2.65
N ALA A 54 22.17 -3.55 1.96
CA ALA A 54 20.82 -3.93 1.53
C ALA A 54 20.85 -5.12 0.55
N ILE A 55 21.82 -5.16 -0.38
CA ILE A 55 22.02 -6.32 -1.27
C ILE A 55 22.40 -7.58 -0.48
N MET A 56 23.29 -7.46 0.51
CA MET A 56 23.67 -8.59 1.35
C MET A 56 22.47 -9.13 2.14
N VAL A 57 21.66 -8.23 2.71
CA VAL A 57 20.42 -8.60 3.41
C VAL A 57 19.43 -9.26 2.46
N HIS A 58 19.23 -8.71 1.27
CA HIS A 58 18.34 -9.28 0.26
C HIS A 58 18.74 -10.71 -0.11
N ARG A 59 20.02 -10.95 -0.41
CA ARG A 59 20.52 -12.30 -0.72
C ARG A 59 20.33 -13.28 0.43
N HIS A 60 20.57 -12.81 1.66
CA HIS A 60 20.36 -13.64 2.84
C HIS A 60 18.87 -13.99 3.04
N ILE A 61 17.96 -13.03 2.88
CA ILE A 61 16.51 -13.28 2.95
C ILE A 61 16.07 -14.22 1.82
N ALA A 62 16.53 -14.00 0.59
CA ALA A 62 16.24 -14.89 -0.52
C ALA A 62 16.70 -16.34 -0.25
N PHE A 63 17.87 -16.52 0.34
CA PHE A 63 18.35 -17.84 0.77
C PHE A 63 17.46 -18.47 1.85
N LEU A 64 17.09 -17.70 2.89
CA LEU A 64 16.30 -18.19 4.03
C LEU A 64 14.88 -18.63 3.65
N PHE A 65 14.28 -17.94 2.67
CA PHE A 65 12.89 -18.16 2.29
C PHE A 65 12.71 -18.83 0.92
N GLY A 66 13.82 -19.18 0.25
CA GLY A 66 13.79 -19.81 -1.07
C GLY A 66 13.19 -18.89 -2.15
N ALA A 67 13.23 -17.57 -1.93
CA ALA A 67 12.74 -16.59 -2.88
C ALA A 67 13.65 -16.52 -4.11
N GLY A 68 13.08 -16.28 -5.30
CA GLY A 68 13.85 -16.07 -6.51
C GLY A 68 14.78 -14.87 -6.37
N GLN A 69 15.97 -14.95 -6.97
CA GLN A 69 16.96 -13.87 -6.93
C GLN A 69 16.65 -12.74 -7.93
N GLU A 70 15.39 -12.39 -8.13
CA GLU A 70 15.08 -11.20 -8.91
C GLU A 70 15.49 -9.96 -8.12
N GLU A 71 16.72 -9.51 -8.41
CA GLU A 71 17.30 -8.33 -7.80
C GLU A 71 16.67 -7.06 -8.40
N SER A 72 15.53 -6.63 -7.89
CA SER A 72 15.05 -5.27 -8.13
C SER A 72 15.63 -4.36 -7.06
N TYR A 73 16.71 -3.64 -7.38
CA TYR A 73 17.33 -2.67 -6.47
C TYR A 73 16.52 -1.35 -6.33
N VAL A 74 15.47 -1.21 -7.08
CA VAL A 74 14.53 -0.10 -6.96
C VAL A 74 13.16 -0.69 -6.75
N LEU A 75 12.66 -0.56 -5.53
CA LEU A 75 11.32 -1.00 -5.21
C LEU A 75 10.31 -0.16 -5.98
N THR A 76 9.73 -0.76 -7.01
CA THR A 76 8.73 -0.11 -7.86
C THR A 76 7.30 -0.36 -7.37
N ASP A 77 7.07 -1.45 -6.66
CA ASP A 77 5.75 -1.82 -6.15
C ASP A 77 5.89 -2.60 -4.83
N PHE A 78 5.20 -2.16 -3.78
CA PHE A 78 5.13 -2.85 -2.51
C PHE A 78 3.72 -2.71 -1.95
N VAL A 79 3.07 -3.84 -1.70
CA VAL A 79 1.68 -3.90 -1.18
C VAL A 79 0.71 -3.05 -2.03
N GLY A 80 0.90 -3.02 -3.37
CA GLY A 80 0.08 -2.22 -4.28
C GLY A 80 0.37 -0.72 -4.26
N ILE A 81 1.39 -0.29 -3.53
CA ILE A 81 1.90 1.09 -3.53
C ILE A 81 3.11 1.15 -4.46
N GLN A 82 3.01 1.96 -5.48
CA GLN A 82 4.06 2.16 -6.48
C GLN A 82 4.95 3.33 -6.09
N ARG A 83 6.23 3.21 -6.44
CA ARG A 83 7.23 4.25 -6.24
C ARG A 83 7.93 4.54 -7.55
N SER A 84 8.10 5.82 -7.86
CA SER A 84 8.89 6.27 -9.00
C SER A 84 9.87 7.35 -8.57
N LEU A 85 11.12 7.21 -9.00
CA LEU A 85 12.15 8.22 -8.77
C LEU A 85 12.09 9.24 -9.91
N VAL A 86 11.97 10.52 -9.55
CA VAL A 86 12.04 11.62 -10.51
C VAL A 86 13.13 12.56 -10.03
N GLN A 87 14.15 12.76 -10.86
CA GLN A 87 15.17 13.77 -10.62
C GLN A 87 14.68 15.10 -11.17
N ARG A 88 14.59 16.12 -10.32
CA ARG A 88 14.32 17.51 -10.72
C ARG A 88 15.61 18.28 -10.76
N TYR A 89 15.93 18.85 -11.92
CA TYR A 89 17.18 19.59 -12.12
C TYR A 89 17.20 20.96 -11.44
N GLU A 90 16.02 21.54 -11.16
CA GLU A 90 15.89 22.89 -10.60
C GLU A 90 16.35 23.01 -9.15
N ASP A 91 16.15 21.97 -8.35
CA ASP A 91 16.55 21.91 -6.94
C ASP A 91 17.70 20.95 -6.66
N GLY A 92 18.14 20.18 -7.67
CA GLY A 92 19.18 19.15 -7.53
C GLY A 92 18.80 17.95 -6.67
N LEU A 93 17.55 17.89 -6.20
CA LEU A 93 17.07 16.82 -5.33
C LEU A 93 16.42 15.67 -6.12
N THR A 94 16.55 14.47 -5.60
CA THR A 94 15.81 13.31 -6.09
C THR A 94 14.47 13.22 -5.38
N HIS A 95 13.39 13.31 -6.12
CA HIS A 95 12.04 13.20 -5.60
C HIS A 95 11.52 11.76 -5.75
N LEU A 96 11.00 11.21 -4.67
CA LEU A 96 10.32 9.93 -4.67
C LEU A 96 8.81 10.18 -4.74
N PHE A 97 8.18 9.73 -5.82
CA PHE A 97 6.73 9.76 -5.95
C PHE A 97 6.14 8.43 -5.51
N VAL A 98 5.19 8.51 -4.58
CA VAL A 98 4.45 7.36 -4.05
C VAL A 98 3.02 7.45 -4.57
N HIS A 99 2.54 6.40 -5.24
CA HIS A 99 1.20 6.40 -5.84
C HIS A 99 0.62 4.97 -5.92
N GLN A 100 -0.69 4.88 -6.13
CA GLN A 100 -1.41 3.61 -6.29
C GLN A 100 -2.14 3.56 -7.66
N ALA A 101 -1.51 4.09 -8.71
CA ALA A 101 -2.16 4.25 -10.02
C ALA A 101 -2.67 2.92 -10.61
N LYS A 102 -1.88 1.83 -10.52
CA LYS A 102 -2.30 0.50 -10.99
C LYS A 102 -3.51 -0.01 -10.22
N TYR A 103 -3.48 0.12 -8.89
CA TYR A 103 -4.57 -0.33 -8.03
C TYR A 103 -5.84 0.50 -8.26
N ALA A 104 -5.71 1.82 -8.41
CA ALA A 104 -6.83 2.69 -8.73
C ALA A 104 -7.47 2.31 -10.08
N LYS A 105 -6.64 2.13 -11.13
CA LYS A 105 -7.10 1.70 -12.44
C LYS A 105 -7.82 0.36 -12.37
N PHE A 106 -7.22 -0.65 -11.76
CA PHE A 106 -7.83 -1.97 -11.57
C PHE A 106 -9.18 -1.86 -10.83
N THR A 107 -9.27 -1.04 -9.79
CA THR A 107 -10.51 -0.87 -9.01
C THR A 107 -11.61 -0.24 -9.86
N VAL A 108 -11.29 0.77 -10.67
CA VAL A 108 -12.25 1.43 -11.59
C VAL A 108 -12.73 0.45 -12.65
N GLU A 109 -11.82 -0.24 -13.35
CA GLU A 109 -12.15 -1.21 -14.39
C GLU A 109 -13.01 -2.36 -13.87
N ALA A 110 -12.72 -2.86 -12.67
CA ALA A 110 -13.52 -3.90 -12.03
C ALA A 110 -14.93 -3.39 -11.69
N TYR A 111 -15.07 -2.15 -11.23
CA TYR A 111 -16.37 -1.53 -10.96
C TYR A 111 -17.16 -1.32 -12.26
N GLU A 112 -16.53 -0.78 -13.29
CA GLU A 112 -17.15 -0.57 -14.61
C GLU A 112 -17.66 -1.89 -15.19
N THR A 113 -16.84 -2.92 -15.16
CA THR A 113 -17.25 -4.26 -15.63
C THR A 113 -18.45 -4.79 -14.86
N ARG A 114 -18.45 -4.63 -13.53
CA ARG A 114 -19.48 -5.19 -12.65
C ARG A 114 -20.81 -4.45 -12.71
N PHE A 115 -20.80 -3.10 -12.82
CA PHE A 115 -21.99 -2.29 -12.62
C PHE A 115 -22.44 -1.50 -13.85
N THR A 116 -21.54 -1.22 -14.80
CA THR A 116 -21.87 -0.41 -15.97
C THR A 116 -21.83 -1.20 -17.29
N GLY A 117 -21.55 -2.52 -17.22
CA GLY A 117 -21.36 -3.36 -18.40
C GLY A 117 -20.12 -2.95 -19.21
N GLY A 118 -19.07 -2.46 -18.54
CA GLY A 118 -17.83 -2.01 -19.15
C GLY A 118 -17.87 -0.58 -19.70
N ARG A 119 -18.94 0.17 -19.48
CA ARG A 119 -18.98 1.59 -19.88
C ARG A 119 -18.16 2.43 -18.92
N PRO A 120 -17.23 3.29 -19.43
CA PRO A 120 -16.42 4.15 -18.60
C PRO A 120 -17.26 5.05 -17.69
N LEU A 121 -16.79 5.25 -16.45
CA LEU A 121 -17.37 6.21 -15.54
C LEU A 121 -17.06 7.64 -16.01
N ALA A 122 -17.95 8.57 -15.70
CA ALA A 122 -17.71 9.99 -15.97
C ALA A 122 -16.55 10.49 -15.10
N VAL A 123 -15.69 11.28 -15.72
CA VAL A 123 -14.61 11.97 -14.98
C VAL A 123 -15.21 13.16 -14.24
N ILE A 124 -15.03 13.18 -12.93
CA ILE A 124 -15.46 14.27 -12.05
C ILE A 124 -14.24 14.90 -11.37
N SER A 125 -14.31 16.22 -11.16
CA SER A 125 -13.18 16.99 -10.59
C SER A 125 -13.02 16.80 -9.08
N THR A 126 -14.10 16.41 -8.38
CA THR A 126 -14.10 16.25 -6.92
C THR A 126 -14.70 14.91 -6.53
N PRO A 127 -14.15 14.20 -5.54
CA PRO A 127 -14.68 12.91 -5.09
C PRO A 127 -16.07 12.99 -4.44
N CYS A 128 -16.51 14.18 -4.06
CA CYS A 128 -17.77 14.39 -3.37
C CYS A 128 -18.28 15.81 -3.61
N ASP A 129 -19.54 15.95 -3.99
CA ASP A 129 -20.17 17.25 -4.07
C ASP A 129 -20.37 17.83 -2.66
N PRO A 130 -19.88 19.05 -2.38
CA PRO A 130 -20.12 19.72 -1.10
C PRO A 130 -21.59 19.94 -0.78
N SER A 131 -22.46 20.12 -1.81
CA SER A 131 -23.89 20.29 -1.64
C SER A 131 -24.59 19.00 -1.20
N GLU A 132 -24.02 17.83 -1.49
CA GLU A 132 -24.46 16.54 -1.01
C GLU A 132 -23.99 16.22 0.43
N ALA A 133 -23.46 17.22 1.14
CA ALA A 133 -23.02 17.07 2.53
C ALA A 133 -24.17 16.72 3.50
N LYS A 134 -25.42 16.91 3.09
CA LYS A 134 -26.57 16.42 3.85
C LYS A 134 -26.69 14.91 3.67
N TYR A 135 -26.42 14.17 4.74
CA TYR A 135 -26.74 12.74 4.77
C TYR A 135 -28.23 12.57 4.54
N PRO A 136 -28.67 11.69 3.63
CA PRO A 136 -30.08 11.33 3.58
C PRO A 136 -30.48 10.79 4.94
N SER A 137 -31.50 11.38 5.53
CA SER A 137 -31.96 11.03 6.87
C SER A 137 -32.75 9.71 6.92
N GLU A 138 -33.06 9.13 5.74
CA GLU A 138 -33.93 7.97 5.64
C GLU A 138 -33.24 6.72 5.13
N PRO A 139 -33.46 5.55 5.77
CA PRO A 139 -32.91 4.26 5.33
C PRO A 139 -33.41 3.81 3.94
N SER A 140 -34.50 4.39 3.43
CA SER A 140 -35.15 4.06 2.16
C SER A 140 -34.31 4.40 0.92
N GLU A 141 -33.28 5.24 1.06
CA GLU A 141 -32.37 5.60 -0.02
C GLU A 141 -31.13 4.68 -0.11
N ARG A 142 -31.13 3.56 0.62
CA ARG A 142 -30.09 2.55 0.46
C ARG A 142 -30.22 1.95 -0.94
N VAL A 143 -29.15 1.97 -1.71
CA VAL A 143 -29.09 1.38 -3.05
C VAL A 143 -29.37 -0.12 -2.94
N PRO A 144 -30.52 -0.62 -3.42
CA PRO A 144 -31.00 -1.97 -3.09
C PRO A 144 -30.31 -3.10 -3.88
N HIS A 145 -29.27 -2.82 -4.68
CA HIS A 145 -28.77 -3.77 -5.67
C HIS A 145 -27.41 -4.41 -5.33
N ILE A 146 -26.79 -4.03 -4.22
CA ILE A 146 -25.50 -4.58 -3.81
C ILE A 146 -25.69 -5.18 -2.42
N GLY A 147 -25.33 -6.45 -2.24
CA GLY A 147 -25.32 -7.07 -0.90
C GLY A 147 -24.33 -6.34 0.02
N ALA A 148 -24.63 -6.27 1.30
CA ALA A 148 -23.81 -5.54 2.29
C ALA A 148 -22.32 -5.99 2.26
N SER A 149 -22.05 -7.27 2.08
CA SER A 149 -20.68 -7.80 1.97
C SER A 149 -19.94 -7.30 0.72
N GLU A 150 -20.62 -7.24 -0.43
CA GLU A 150 -20.04 -6.72 -1.67
C GLU A 150 -19.78 -5.22 -1.56
N ALA A 151 -20.73 -4.48 -1.00
CA ALA A 151 -20.58 -3.04 -0.75
C ALA A 151 -19.42 -2.75 0.21
N ALA A 152 -19.29 -3.51 1.30
CA ALA A 152 -18.16 -3.41 2.23
C ALA A 152 -16.81 -3.68 1.54
N SER A 153 -16.75 -4.64 0.61
CA SER A 153 -15.55 -4.92 -0.19
C SER A 153 -15.15 -3.71 -1.05
N TRP A 154 -16.10 -3.06 -1.72
CA TRP A 154 -15.82 -1.86 -2.52
C TRP A 154 -15.38 -0.68 -1.66
N VAL A 155 -16.01 -0.47 -0.52
CA VAL A 155 -15.57 0.55 0.46
C VAL A 155 -14.17 0.27 0.95
N GLY A 156 -13.83 -1.00 1.24
CA GLY A 156 -12.47 -1.38 1.63
C GLY A 156 -11.42 -1.03 0.58
N LYS A 157 -11.71 -1.25 -0.71
CA LYS A 157 -10.82 -0.86 -1.82
C LYS A 157 -10.60 0.65 -1.88
N LEU A 158 -11.67 1.44 -1.69
CA LEU A 158 -11.57 2.90 -1.67
C LEU A 158 -10.82 3.41 -0.43
N TYR A 159 -11.02 2.80 0.73
CA TYR A 159 -10.26 3.12 1.94
C TYR A 159 -8.77 2.84 1.77
N TRP A 160 -8.42 1.75 1.11
CA TRP A 160 -7.02 1.44 0.82
C TRP A 160 -6.35 2.54 -0.04
N LEU A 161 -7.05 3.04 -1.06
CA LEU A 161 -6.60 4.19 -1.83
C LEU A 161 -6.49 5.46 -0.99
N ALA A 162 -7.51 5.75 -0.17
CA ALA A 162 -7.56 6.94 0.67
C ALA A 162 -6.42 6.98 1.70
N GLN A 163 -6.12 5.86 2.33
CA GLN A 163 -5.06 5.76 3.34
C GLN A 163 -3.67 5.77 2.72
N GLY A 164 -3.51 5.19 1.53
CA GLY A 164 -2.21 5.08 0.90
C GLY A 164 -1.75 6.36 0.21
N THR A 165 -2.51 6.87 -0.76
CA THR A 165 -2.06 7.97 -1.64
C THR A 165 -3.14 8.95 -2.08
N ARG A 166 -4.40 8.72 -1.73
CA ARG A 166 -5.56 9.53 -2.14
C ARG A 166 -6.39 10.00 -0.95
N PRO A 167 -5.83 10.82 -0.03
CA PRO A 167 -6.54 11.30 1.15
C PRO A 167 -7.77 12.14 0.80
N ASP A 168 -7.86 12.68 -0.40
CA ASP A 168 -9.02 13.37 -0.95
C ASP A 168 -10.28 12.48 -1.01
N LEU A 169 -10.12 11.15 -1.09
CA LEU A 169 -11.22 10.18 -1.07
C LEU A 169 -11.79 9.91 0.33
N ALA A 170 -11.11 10.30 1.41
CA ALA A 170 -11.45 9.88 2.77
C ALA A 170 -12.90 10.25 3.17
N ILE A 171 -13.34 11.45 2.84
CA ILE A 171 -14.72 11.92 3.15
C ILE A 171 -15.74 11.13 2.35
N ALA A 172 -15.50 10.89 1.06
CA ALA A 172 -16.40 10.12 0.20
C ALA A 172 -16.52 8.68 0.71
N CYS A 173 -15.39 8.04 1.06
CA CYS A 173 -15.36 6.70 1.64
C CYS A 173 -16.17 6.62 2.93
N GLN A 174 -16.00 7.60 3.83
CA GLN A 174 -16.73 7.65 5.09
C GLN A 174 -18.24 7.79 4.88
N LYS A 175 -18.66 8.64 3.92
CA LYS A 175 -20.09 8.81 3.59
C LYS A 175 -20.70 7.50 3.06
N VAL A 176 -20.00 6.78 2.17
CA VAL A 176 -20.49 5.50 1.66
C VAL A 176 -20.53 4.45 2.76
N ALA A 177 -19.47 4.36 3.58
CA ALA A 177 -19.39 3.40 4.68
C ALA A 177 -20.52 3.54 5.71
N ARG A 178 -20.99 4.74 5.97
CA ARG A 178 -22.10 4.98 6.90
C ARG A 178 -23.46 4.55 6.38
N ARG A 179 -23.57 4.24 5.08
CA ARG A 179 -24.80 3.76 4.44
C ARG A 179 -24.89 2.23 4.34
N LEU A 180 -23.83 1.53 4.74
CA LEU A 180 -23.76 0.07 4.81
C LEU A 180 -24.32 -0.45 6.14
#